data_20f2c5a9ca221e9ed9195c58cd29fa76
#
_entry.id   20f2c5a9ca221e9ed9195c58cd29fa76
#
_cell.length_a   1.000
_cell.length_b   1.000
_cell.length_c   1.000
_cell.angle_alpha   90.00
_cell.angle_beta   90.00
_cell.angle_gamma   90.00
#
_symmetry.space_group_name_H-M   'P 1'
#
loop_
_entity.id
_entity.type
_entity.pdbx_description
1 polymer ?
#
loop_
_entity_poly.entity_id
_entity_poly.type
_entity_poly.pdbx_seq_one_letter_code
_entity_poly.pdbx_strand_id
1 'polypeptide(L)'
;MVHGGPGSGCTLWHRRLFDPAAYRVALFDQRGCGRSTPHASEPDIDLSTNTTQHLVADMELLRRDLDIDRWLLLGGSWGSTLSLAYAEAHPDRVSQIVLWGITTGLRAEADWWFRGGAAPLFPARWAALRSGVPADEHHGDIVDAYSRMLHDRDPEIRRRAALAWCT
;
A
#
# COMPACT_ATOMS: atom_id res chain seq x y z
N MET A 1 -11.12 -8.59 -2.99
CA MET A 1 -9.96 -8.58 -2.07
C MET A 1 -9.06 -7.39 -2.41
N VAL A 2 -8.83 -6.51 -1.46
CA VAL A 2 -8.02 -5.28 -1.63
C VAL A 2 -6.73 -5.48 -0.85
N HIS A 3 -5.62 -5.69 -1.54
CA HIS A 3 -4.32 -5.96 -0.90
C HIS A 3 -3.72 -4.71 -0.25
N GLY A 4 -2.79 -4.95 0.67
CA GLY A 4 -2.06 -3.91 1.40
C GLY A 4 -0.82 -3.38 0.67
N GLY A 5 0.06 -2.85 1.43
CA GLY A 5 1.28 -2.14 1.02
C GLY A 5 1.20 -0.66 1.39
N PRO A 6 1.04 0.27 0.45
CA PRO A 6 0.73 0.12 -0.99
C PRO A 6 1.74 -0.71 -1.77
N GLY A 7 1.29 -1.42 -2.80
CA GLY A 7 2.17 -2.09 -3.76
C GLY A 7 2.51 -3.56 -3.48
N SER A 8 1.90 -4.22 -2.47
CA SER A 8 2.20 -5.63 -2.16
C SER A 8 1.75 -6.63 -3.24
N GLY A 9 0.68 -6.33 -3.95
CA GLY A 9 0.02 -7.27 -4.84
C GLY A 9 -0.74 -8.38 -4.12
N CYS A 10 -1.46 -9.19 -4.88
CA CYS A 10 -2.18 -10.36 -4.40
C CYS A 10 -1.34 -11.62 -4.55
N THR A 11 -1.44 -12.53 -3.59
CA THR A 11 -0.81 -13.85 -3.63
C THR A 11 -1.85 -14.96 -3.64
N LEU A 12 -1.45 -16.17 -4.00
CA LEU A 12 -2.33 -17.35 -3.95
C LEU A 12 -2.84 -17.66 -2.53
N TRP A 13 -2.12 -17.20 -1.51
CA TRP A 13 -2.55 -17.35 -0.11
C TRP A 13 -3.89 -16.65 0.14
N HIS A 14 -4.13 -15.48 -0.46
CA HIS A 14 -5.37 -14.73 -0.29
C HIS A 14 -6.61 -15.51 -0.74
N ARG A 15 -6.49 -16.44 -1.69
CA ARG A 15 -7.61 -17.32 -2.08
C ARG A 15 -8.02 -18.29 -0.98
N ARG A 16 -7.11 -18.65 -0.09
CA ARG A 16 -7.35 -19.60 1.02
C ARG A 16 -8.18 -19.00 2.15
N LEU A 17 -8.40 -17.67 2.13
CA LEU A 17 -9.24 -16.98 3.10
C LEU A 17 -10.74 -17.18 2.84
N PHE A 18 -11.11 -17.78 1.71
CA PHE A 18 -12.49 -17.89 1.28
C PHE A 18 -12.84 -19.34 0.93
N ASP A 19 -14.05 -19.72 1.32
CA ASP A 19 -14.64 -20.96 0.85
C ASP A 19 -15.06 -20.79 -0.62
N PRO A 20 -14.47 -21.53 -1.57
CA PRO A 20 -14.80 -21.42 -2.99
C PRO A 20 -16.22 -21.88 -3.33
N ALA A 21 -16.87 -22.65 -2.45
CA ALA A 21 -18.27 -23.05 -2.62
C ALA A 21 -19.25 -21.92 -2.26
N ALA A 22 -18.82 -20.97 -1.41
CA ALA A 22 -19.66 -19.88 -0.93
C ALA A 22 -19.34 -18.52 -1.59
N TYR A 23 -18.12 -18.34 -2.09
CA TYR A 23 -17.65 -17.03 -2.56
C TYR A 23 -17.08 -17.08 -3.97
N ARG A 24 -17.51 -16.12 -4.80
CA ARG A 24 -16.78 -15.71 -6.01
C ARG A 24 -15.81 -14.63 -5.61
N VAL A 25 -14.50 -14.88 -5.73
CA VAL A 25 -13.45 -13.98 -5.23
C VAL A 25 -12.75 -13.29 -6.39
N ALA A 26 -12.80 -11.95 -6.42
CA ALA A 26 -11.97 -11.15 -7.29
C ALA A 26 -10.66 -10.80 -6.56
N LEU A 27 -9.54 -11.33 -7.06
CA LEU A 27 -8.18 -10.95 -6.66
C LEU A 27 -7.59 -10.12 -7.78
N PHE A 28 -7.16 -8.89 -7.47
CA PHE A 28 -6.53 -8.02 -8.45
C PHE A 28 -5.31 -7.35 -7.84
N ASP A 29 -4.32 -7.11 -8.65
CA ASP A 29 -3.16 -6.31 -8.28
C ASP A 29 -3.45 -4.86 -8.66
N GLN A 30 -3.34 -3.94 -7.70
CA GLN A 30 -3.56 -2.52 -7.93
C GLN A 30 -2.57 -2.01 -8.97
N ARG A 31 -2.89 -0.88 -9.64
CA ARG A 31 -1.98 -0.31 -10.65
C ARG A 31 -0.57 -0.12 -10.09
N GLY A 32 0.44 -0.35 -10.93
CA GLY A 32 1.84 -0.20 -10.58
C GLY A 32 2.43 -1.34 -9.75
N CYS A 33 1.70 -2.40 -9.44
CA CYS A 33 2.24 -3.47 -8.60
C CYS A 33 1.79 -4.88 -9.02
N GLY A 34 2.46 -5.88 -8.45
CA GLY A 34 2.17 -7.28 -8.70
C GLY A 34 2.29 -7.65 -10.17
N ARG A 35 1.19 -8.07 -10.80
CA ARG A 35 1.13 -8.43 -12.22
C ARG A 35 0.52 -7.32 -13.08
N SER A 36 0.10 -6.23 -12.48
CA SER A 36 -0.43 -5.07 -13.21
C SER A 36 0.71 -4.31 -13.90
N THR A 37 0.45 -3.89 -15.14
CA THR A 37 1.41 -3.15 -15.97
C THR A 37 0.84 -1.79 -16.37
N PRO A 38 1.70 -0.76 -16.49
CA PRO A 38 3.15 -0.77 -16.22
C PRO A 38 3.43 -0.93 -14.71
N HIS A 39 4.60 -1.53 -14.36
CA HIS A 39 4.97 -1.78 -12.96
C HIS A 39 5.81 -0.64 -12.39
N ALA A 40 5.57 -0.26 -11.13
CA ALA A 40 6.25 0.88 -10.49
C ALA A 40 7.78 0.72 -10.33
N SER A 41 8.33 -0.49 -10.52
CA SER A 41 9.78 -0.73 -10.56
C SER A 41 10.42 -0.45 -11.92
N GLU A 42 9.63 -0.19 -12.96
CA GLU A 42 10.18 0.16 -14.27
C GLU A 42 10.85 1.54 -14.21
N PRO A 43 12.04 1.69 -14.82
CA PRO A 43 12.69 2.99 -14.91
C PRO A 43 11.78 4.02 -15.58
N ASP A 44 11.78 5.23 -15.04
CA ASP A 44 11.09 6.41 -15.61
C ASP A 44 9.56 6.28 -15.73
N ILE A 45 8.96 5.34 -14.99
CA ILE A 45 7.49 5.19 -14.95
C ILE A 45 6.81 6.44 -14.38
N ASP A 46 5.78 6.92 -15.06
CA ASP A 46 4.92 7.97 -14.55
C ASP A 46 3.90 7.40 -13.53
N LEU A 47 4.08 7.77 -12.27
CA LEU A 47 3.18 7.40 -11.16
C LEU A 47 2.13 8.48 -10.85
N SER A 48 1.99 9.52 -11.65
CA SER A 48 1.04 10.62 -11.42
C SER A 48 -0.42 10.15 -11.33
N THR A 49 -0.74 9.05 -11.99
CA THR A 49 -2.06 8.42 -11.95
C THR A 49 -2.19 7.35 -10.86
N ASN A 50 -1.16 7.09 -10.05
CA ASN A 50 -1.24 6.13 -8.95
C ASN A 50 -1.73 6.81 -7.66
N THR A 51 -2.94 7.34 -7.71
CA THR A 51 -3.61 8.01 -6.60
C THR A 51 -4.79 7.20 -6.08
N THR A 52 -5.24 7.49 -4.85
CA THR A 52 -6.41 6.83 -4.25
C THR A 52 -7.64 6.92 -5.15
N GLN A 53 -7.87 8.09 -5.79
CA GLN A 53 -9.01 8.30 -6.67
C GLN A 53 -8.96 7.40 -7.90
N HIS A 54 -7.78 7.23 -8.51
CA HIS A 54 -7.61 6.32 -9.63
C HIS A 54 -7.79 4.85 -9.22
N LEU A 55 -7.30 4.46 -8.03
CA LEU A 55 -7.49 3.12 -7.50
C LEU A 55 -8.96 2.81 -7.20
N VAL A 56 -9.71 3.77 -6.67
CA VAL A 56 -11.18 3.66 -6.49
C VAL A 56 -11.88 3.49 -7.83
N ALA A 57 -11.49 4.28 -8.84
CA ALA A 57 -12.03 4.16 -10.20
C ALA A 57 -11.72 2.79 -10.84
N ASP A 58 -10.51 2.26 -10.64
CA ASP A 58 -10.13 0.92 -11.11
C ASP A 58 -11.02 -0.17 -10.48
N MET A 59 -11.27 -0.06 -9.17
CA MET A 59 -12.15 -1.00 -8.49
C MET A 59 -13.57 -0.97 -9.07
N GLU A 60 -14.08 0.21 -9.38
CA GLU A 60 -15.41 0.36 -10.00
C GLU A 60 -15.44 -0.17 -11.44
N LEU A 61 -14.38 0.00 -12.21
CA LEU A 61 -14.25 -0.61 -13.55
C LEU A 61 -14.26 -2.14 -13.45
N LEU A 62 -13.44 -2.71 -12.54
CA LEU A 62 -13.40 -4.16 -12.31
C LEU A 62 -14.76 -4.71 -11.87
N ARG A 63 -15.44 -4.01 -10.97
CA ARG A 63 -16.78 -4.44 -10.53
C ARG A 63 -17.75 -4.56 -11.70
N ARG A 64 -17.76 -3.55 -12.58
CA ARG A 64 -18.62 -3.53 -13.76
C ARG A 64 -18.24 -4.60 -14.78
N ASP A 65 -16.96 -4.74 -15.06
CA ASP A 65 -16.43 -5.75 -16.00
C ASP A 65 -16.75 -7.19 -15.55
N LEU A 66 -16.76 -7.42 -14.24
CA LEU A 66 -17.10 -8.70 -13.64
C LEU A 66 -18.60 -8.91 -13.44
N ASP A 67 -19.45 -7.95 -13.88
CA ASP A 67 -20.91 -7.97 -13.71
C ASP A 67 -21.35 -8.21 -12.25
N ILE A 68 -20.72 -7.48 -11.33
CA ILE A 68 -20.99 -7.52 -9.90
C ILE A 68 -21.84 -6.30 -9.53
N ASP A 69 -23.07 -6.49 -9.05
CA ASP A 69 -23.89 -5.37 -8.58
C ASP A 69 -23.34 -4.78 -7.27
N ARG A 70 -23.12 -5.63 -6.28
CA ARG A 70 -22.56 -5.26 -4.98
C ARG A 70 -21.55 -6.32 -4.53
N TRP A 71 -20.47 -5.90 -3.92
CA TRP A 71 -19.46 -6.82 -3.39
C TRP A 71 -19.13 -6.61 -1.92
N LEU A 72 -18.65 -7.65 -1.29
CA LEU A 72 -17.97 -7.59 0.00
C LEU A 72 -16.54 -7.13 -0.24
N LEU A 73 -16.11 -6.11 0.49
CA LEU A 73 -14.72 -5.66 0.50
C LEU A 73 -13.96 -6.37 1.63
N LEU A 74 -12.87 -7.03 1.29
CA LEU A 74 -11.93 -7.58 2.25
C LEU A 74 -10.60 -6.86 2.08
N GLY A 75 -10.19 -6.04 3.08
CA GLY A 75 -9.01 -5.18 3.00
C GLY A 75 -8.11 -5.27 4.21
N GLY A 76 -6.79 -5.34 3.98
CA GLY A 76 -5.79 -5.33 5.03
C GLY A 76 -4.76 -4.23 4.88
N SER A 77 -4.32 -3.60 6.00
CA SER A 77 -3.35 -2.51 6.00
C SER A 77 -3.82 -1.38 5.05
N TRP A 78 -2.99 -0.94 4.08
CA TRP A 78 -3.41 0.00 3.03
C TRP A 78 -4.73 -0.40 2.34
N GLY A 79 -4.97 -1.71 2.17
CA GLY A 79 -6.23 -2.22 1.62
C GLY A 79 -7.45 -1.85 2.46
N SER A 80 -7.30 -1.60 3.77
CA SER A 80 -8.38 -1.09 4.61
C SER A 80 -8.71 0.37 4.28
N THR A 81 -7.70 1.21 4.11
CA THR A 81 -7.85 2.61 3.69
C THR A 81 -8.57 2.70 2.33
N LEU A 82 -8.09 1.92 1.35
CA LEU A 82 -8.68 1.92 0.00
C LEU A 82 -10.11 1.36 -0.01
N SER A 83 -10.39 0.35 0.81
CA SER A 83 -11.75 -0.19 0.95
C SER A 83 -12.72 0.83 1.54
N LEU A 84 -12.30 1.60 2.54
CA LEU A 84 -13.09 2.68 3.13
C LEU A 84 -13.32 3.81 2.11
N ALA A 85 -12.27 4.25 1.42
CA ALA A 85 -12.39 5.29 0.38
C ALA A 85 -13.35 4.86 -0.76
N TYR A 86 -13.29 3.58 -1.17
CA TYR A 86 -14.25 3.03 -2.15
C TYR A 86 -15.68 3.03 -1.59
N ALA A 87 -15.87 2.61 -0.35
CA ALA A 87 -17.19 2.55 0.26
C ALA A 87 -17.82 3.94 0.44
N GLU A 88 -17.03 4.96 0.73
CA GLU A 88 -17.48 6.35 0.78
C GLU A 88 -17.89 6.87 -0.61
N ALA A 89 -17.10 6.53 -1.64
CA ALA A 89 -17.40 6.95 -3.02
C ALA A 89 -18.58 6.18 -3.66
N HIS A 90 -18.77 4.91 -3.27
CA HIS A 90 -19.75 4.00 -3.86
C HIS A 90 -20.53 3.20 -2.81
N PRO A 91 -21.26 3.84 -1.86
CA PRO A 91 -21.90 3.15 -0.74
C PRO A 91 -22.94 2.12 -1.21
N ASP A 92 -23.63 2.37 -2.32
CA ASP A 92 -24.62 1.45 -2.87
C ASP A 92 -24.01 0.21 -3.54
N ARG A 93 -22.68 0.18 -3.74
CA ARG A 93 -21.94 -0.92 -4.37
C ARG A 93 -21.21 -1.82 -3.38
N VAL A 94 -21.35 -1.54 -2.09
CA VAL A 94 -20.76 -2.33 -1.01
C VAL A 94 -21.85 -3.06 -0.24
N SER A 95 -21.70 -4.38 -0.10
CA SER A 95 -22.61 -5.19 0.71
C SER A 95 -22.12 -5.30 2.15
N GLN A 96 -20.83 -5.51 2.34
CA GLN A 96 -20.16 -5.70 3.63
C GLN A 96 -18.71 -5.28 3.52
N ILE A 97 -18.08 -4.98 4.67
CA ILE A 97 -16.66 -4.67 4.75
C ILE A 97 -16.03 -5.50 5.86
N VAL A 98 -14.94 -6.18 5.55
CA VAL A 98 -14.10 -6.89 6.51
C VAL A 98 -12.69 -6.33 6.42
N LEU A 99 -12.18 -5.81 7.52
CA LEU A 99 -10.88 -5.14 7.58
C LEU A 99 -10.00 -5.77 8.67
N TRP A 100 -8.68 -5.83 8.40
CA TRP A 100 -7.68 -6.21 9.41
C TRP A 100 -6.43 -5.34 9.28
N GLY A 101 -5.68 -5.20 10.40
CA GLY A 101 -4.51 -4.31 10.43
C GLY A 101 -4.88 -2.91 9.95
N ILE A 102 -5.99 -2.38 10.47
CA ILE A 102 -6.65 -1.19 9.93
C ILE A 102 -5.72 0.02 10.03
N THR A 103 -5.58 0.72 8.90
CA THR A 103 -5.02 2.07 8.83
C THR A 103 -6.02 2.97 8.10
N THR A 104 -6.14 4.20 8.56
CA THR A 104 -7.03 5.21 7.95
C THR A 104 -6.26 6.19 7.06
N GLY A 105 -4.92 6.09 7.02
CA GLY A 105 -4.05 6.99 6.28
C GLY A 105 -3.89 8.36 6.94
N LEU A 106 -4.24 8.50 8.21
CA LEU A 106 -4.05 9.74 8.96
C LEU A 106 -2.56 10.01 9.18
N ARG A 107 -2.20 11.29 9.13
CA ARG A 107 -0.83 11.73 9.42
C ARG A 107 -0.33 11.24 10.77
N ALA A 108 -1.18 11.24 11.80
CA ALA A 108 -0.83 10.76 13.14
C ALA A 108 -0.40 9.29 13.16
N GLU A 109 -0.97 8.44 12.31
CA GLU A 109 -0.56 7.04 12.16
C GLU A 109 0.84 6.95 11.54
N ALA A 110 1.09 7.71 10.46
CA ALA A 110 2.40 7.78 9.82
C ALA A 110 3.46 8.34 10.78
N ASP A 111 3.13 9.40 11.52
CA ASP A 111 4.02 9.99 12.52
C ASP A 111 4.35 8.99 13.64
N TRP A 112 3.37 8.21 14.07
CA TRP A 112 3.62 7.16 15.07
C TRP A 112 4.58 6.10 14.54
N TRP A 113 4.41 5.62 13.30
CA TRP A 113 5.28 4.62 12.69
C TRP A 113 6.70 5.14 12.43
N PHE A 114 6.82 6.33 11.84
CA PHE A 114 8.05 6.79 11.19
C PHE A 114 8.70 8.00 11.86
N ARG A 115 8.11 8.55 12.94
CA ARG A 115 8.66 9.71 13.66
C ARG A 115 8.89 9.43 15.14
N GLY A 116 9.12 8.19 15.50
CA GLY A 116 9.60 7.78 16.82
C GLY A 116 8.57 7.17 17.76
N GLY A 117 7.27 7.16 17.44
CA GLY A 117 6.25 6.52 18.26
C GLY A 117 6.47 5.01 18.43
N ALA A 118 6.91 4.33 17.38
CA ALA A 118 7.25 2.91 17.40
C ALA A 118 8.66 2.61 17.98
N ALA A 119 9.54 3.61 18.09
CA ALA A 119 10.91 3.43 18.52
C ALA A 119 11.09 2.74 19.89
N PRO A 120 10.31 3.07 20.94
CA PRO A 120 10.42 2.38 22.23
C PRO A 120 10.01 0.90 22.18
N LEU A 121 9.12 0.53 21.26
CA LEU A 121 8.65 -0.86 21.09
C LEU A 121 9.62 -1.67 20.24
N PHE A 122 10.31 -1.06 19.29
CA PHE A 122 11.19 -1.71 18.33
C PHE A 122 12.53 -0.99 18.20
N PRO A 123 13.32 -0.82 19.31
CA PRO A 123 14.48 0.07 19.31
C PRO A 123 15.57 -0.34 18.32
N ALA A 124 15.83 -1.65 18.16
CA ALA A 124 16.84 -2.14 17.22
C ALA A 124 16.41 -1.92 15.75
N ARG A 125 15.14 -2.15 15.41
CA ARG A 125 14.60 -1.89 14.07
C ARG A 125 14.59 -0.40 13.75
N TRP A 126 14.23 0.41 14.74
CA TRP A 126 14.27 1.86 14.60
C TRP A 126 15.69 2.39 14.37
N ALA A 127 16.66 1.87 15.11
CA ALA A 127 18.06 2.23 14.90
C ALA A 127 18.56 1.83 13.51
N ALA A 128 18.18 0.62 13.02
CA ALA A 128 18.51 0.17 11.67
C ALA A 128 17.89 1.08 10.60
N LEU A 129 16.61 1.42 10.73
CA LEU A 129 15.93 2.34 9.80
C LEU A 129 16.65 3.70 9.77
N ARG A 130 16.96 4.28 10.92
CA ARG A 130 17.69 5.55 11.00
C ARG A 130 19.09 5.50 10.38
N SER A 131 19.81 4.40 10.55
CA SER A 131 21.16 4.26 10.00
C SER A 131 21.20 4.19 8.46
N GLY A 132 20.08 3.98 7.82
CA GLY A 132 19.96 3.96 6.35
C GLY A 132 19.96 5.35 5.70
N VAL A 133 19.79 6.42 6.50
CA VAL A 133 19.86 7.81 6.03
C VAL A 133 21.15 8.48 6.49
N PRO A 134 21.62 9.58 5.84
CA PRO A 134 22.79 10.34 6.26
C PRO A 134 22.70 10.80 7.72
N ALA A 135 23.83 10.82 8.43
CA ALA A 135 23.88 11.09 9.86
C ALA A 135 23.37 12.49 10.26
N ASP A 136 23.57 13.46 9.41
CA ASP A 136 23.07 14.84 9.57
C ASP A 136 21.55 14.94 9.40
N GLU A 137 20.92 13.96 8.79
CA GLU A 137 19.46 13.88 8.63
C GLU A 137 18.76 13.05 9.73
N HIS A 138 19.51 12.45 10.66
CA HIS A 138 18.95 11.61 11.73
C HIS A 138 17.99 12.35 12.68
N HIS A 139 18.06 13.67 12.75
CA HIS A 139 17.18 14.52 13.56
C HIS A 139 16.01 15.10 12.77
N GLY A 140 16.00 14.87 11.44
CA GLY A 140 14.96 15.32 10.53
C GLY A 140 13.84 14.28 10.32
N ASP A 141 13.09 14.49 9.25
CA ASP A 141 12.07 13.55 8.79
C ASP A 141 12.70 12.41 8.01
N ILE A 142 12.76 11.24 8.63
CA ILE A 142 13.35 10.03 8.01
C ILE A 142 12.61 9.64 6.74
N VAL A 143 11.27 9.81 6.69
CA VAL A 143 10.47 9.48 5.50
C VAL A 143 10.85 10.38 4.33
N ASP A 144 10.99 11.68 4.58
CA ASP A 144 11.41 12.64 3.56
C ASP A 144 12.86 12.36 3.09
N ALA A 145 13.76 11.99 4.02
CA ALA A 145 15.13 11.60 3.67
C ALA A 145 15.15 10.37 2.75
N TYR A 146 14.45 9.31 3.13
CA TYR A 146 14.31 8.13 2.27
C TYR A 146 13.65 8.44 0.93
N SER A 147 12.61 9.29 0.92
CA SER A 147 11.95 9.69 -0.32
C SER A 147 12.92 10.39 -1.27
N ARG A 148 13.74 11.33 -0.78
CA ARG A 148 14.78 11.96 -1.61
C ARG A 148 15.79 10.96 -2.16
N MET A 149 16.29 10.04 -1.31
CA MET A 149 17.24 9.01 -1.72
C MET A 149 16.66 8.03 -2.74
N LEU A 150 15.40 7.65 -2.60
CA LEU A 150 14.71 6.75 -3.54
C LEU A 150 14.45 7.40 -4.91
N HIS A 151 14.44 8.73 -4.98
CA HIS A 151 14.28 9.49 -6.22
C HIS A 151 15.60 10.14 -6.69
N ASP A 152 16.75 9.77 -6.10
CA ASP A 152 18.05 10.28 -6.50
C ASP A 152 18.38 9.87 -7.96
N ARG A 153 19.16 10.70 -8.64
CA ARG A 153 19.65 10.40 -9.99
C ARG A 153 20.64 9.22 -10.02
N ASP A 154 21.41 9.05 -8.93
CA ASP A 154 22.36 7.95 -8.77
C ASP A 154 21.62 6.64 -8.44
N PRO A 155 21.69 5.63 -9.32
CA PRO A 155 21.04 4.34 -9.10
C PRO A 155 21.57 3.60 -7.86
N GLU A 156 22.82 3.86 -7.45
CA GLU A 156 23.39 3.20 -6.27
C GLU A 156 22.81 3.79 -4.98
N ILE A 157 22.56 5.10 -4.94
CA ILE A 157 21.84 5.75 -3.82
C ILE A 157 20.41 5.18 -3.73
N ARG A 158 19.69 5.09 -4.85
CA ARG A 158 18.34 4.49 -4.87
C ARG A 158 18.34 3.05 -4.35
N ARG A 159 19.26 2.23 -4.85
CA ARG A 159 19.38 0.82 -4.44
C ARG A 159 19.66 0.67 -2.96
N ARG A 160 20.62 1.45 -2.44
CA ARG A 160 20.97 1.44 -1.01
C ARG A 160 19.79 1.86 -0.13
N ALA A 161 19.10 2.94 -0.51
CA ALA A 161 17.92 3.40 0.20
C ALA A 161 16.80 2.34 0.21
N ALA A 162 16.53 1.72 -0.93
CA ALA A 162 15.53 0.66 -1.04
C ALA A 162 15.85 -0.55 -0.15
N LEU A 163 17.11 -1.00 -0.16
CA LEU A 163 17.55 -2.09 0.72
C LEU A 163 17.39 -1.74 2.20
N ALA A 164 17.80 -0.54 2.60
CA ALA A 164 17.71 -0.10 3.99
C ALA A 164 16.26 0.08 4.46
N TRP A 165 15.36 0.48 3.56
CA TRP A 165 13.92 0.59 3.85
C TRP A 165 13.24 -0.77 4.02
N CYS A 166 13.68 -1.81 3.28
CA CYS A 166 13.05 -3.13 3.26
C CYS A 166 13.59 -4.11 4.31
N THR A 167 14.66 -3.78 5.06
CA THR A 167 15.25 -4.64 6.09
C THR A 167 14.82 -4.26 7.50
#